data_a83ef97781d5eb8503675f470416a161
#
_entry.id   a83ef97781d5eb8503675f470416a161
#
_cell.length_a   1.000
_cell.length_b   1.000
_cell.length_c   1.000
_cell.angle_alpha   90.00
_cell.angle_beta   90.00
_cell.angle_gamma   90.00
#
_symmetry.space_group_name_H-M   'P 1'
#
loop_
_entity.id
_entity.type
_entity.pdbx_description
1 polymer ?
#
loop_
_entity_poly.entity_id
_entity_poly.type
_entity_poly.pdbx_seq_one_letter_code
_entity_poly.pdbx_strand_id
1 'polypeptide(L)'
;MEEVKRRGRPAKQMKNLTIVPSIIDFSQITKLNALDINPRMLESMPSGIKTMDEFFSHENGVPCASNVMIIGDPGVGKTTIMLDVLSSIQNKGTKCLFISGEMGRKQMFKYTERFKQFGVVETLFTSDFMDYNAKDVIEQALDLGYDCVLMDSIAEVLDGVRDDNGWDRKTAESWLVDVCVRNNKGENKENKYTSFLLIQQVTKAGEFVGSNKLKHMTDVLLEMRRESERDGGGTYMSFQKNRNGNVEQHLSYELTNNRIIYGMITGSEN
;
A
#
# COMPACT_ATOMS: atom_id res chain seq x y z
N MET A 1 59.30 -10.33 -18.92
CA MET A 1 57.89 -10.81 -19.05
C MET A 1 57.41 -11.19 -17.66
N GLU A 2 56.61 -10.30 -17.02
CA GLU A 2 56.06 -10.55 -15.68
C GLU A 2 54.71 -11.26 -15.84
N GLU A 3 54.56 -12.38 -15.16
CA GLU A 3 53.34 -13.14 -15.10
C GLU A 3 52.29 -12.43 -14.20
N VAL A 4 51.18 -12.04 -14.81
CA VAL A 4 50.03 -11.48 -14.10
C VAL A 4 49.25 -12.60 -13.37
N LYS A 5 49.48 -12.75 -12.07
CA LYS A 5 48.67 -13.66 -11.20
C LYS A 5 47.21 -13.22 -11.19
N ARG A 6 46.32 -13.97 -11.82
CA ARG A 6 44.86 -13.85 -11.68
C ARG A 6 44.45 -14.19 -10.26
N ARG A 7 43.93 -13.20 -9.51
CA ARG A 7 43.30 -13.40 -8.19
C ARG A 7 42.01 -14.21 -8.39
N GLY A 8 42.01 -15.43 -7.94
CA GLY A 8 40.82 -16.27 -7.88
C GLY A 8 39.78 -15.70 -6.92
N ARG A 9 38.51 -15.82 -7.29
CA ARG A 9 37.36 -15.45 -6.48
C ARG A 9 37.40 -16.26 -5.18
N PRO A 10 37.25 -15.66 -3.97
CA PRO A 10 37.21 -16.43 -2.72
C PRO A 10 36.07 -17.43 -2.73
N ALA A 11 36.36 -18.67 -2.34
CA ALA A 11 35.35 -19.72 -2.24
C ALA A 11 34.26 -19.31 -1.24
N LYS A 12 32.98 -19.39 -1.68
CA LYS A 12 31.83 -19.24 -0.78
C LYS A 12 31.93 -20.30 0.33
N GLN A 13 32.11 -19.89 1.56
CA GLN A 13 31.94 -20.77 2.70
C GLN A 13 30.50 -21.31 2.68
N MET A 14 30.33 -22.59 2.43
CA MET A 14 29.07 -23.27 2.66
C MET A 14 28.81 -23.24 4.18
N LYS A 15 27.81 -22.48 4.60
CA LYS A 15 27.25 -22.65 5.94
C LYS A 15 26.66 -24.06 5.97
N ASN A 16 27.20 -24.91 6.85
CA ASN A 16 26.59 -26.20 7.18
C ASN A 16 25.22 -25.91 7.82
N LEU A 17 24.18 -25.90 7.01
CA LEU A 17 22.81 -25.96 7.46
C LEU A 17 22.61 -27.37 8.02
N THR A 18 22.62 -27.50 9.33
CA THR A 18 22.11 -28.68 10.01
C THR A 18 20.63 -28.70 9.73
N ILE A 19 20.20 -29.50 8.75
CA ILE A 19 18.79 -29.77 8.47
C ILE A 19 18.30 -30.62 9.62
N VAL A 20 17.71 -29.99 10.64
CA VAL A 20 16.85 -30.70 11.58
C VAL A 20 15.58 -31.02 10.76
N PRO A 21 15.22 -32.30 10.55
CA PRO A 21 13.98 -32.62 9.89
C PRO A 21 12.85 -32.15 10.79
N SER A 22 12.31 -30.96 10.52
CA SER A 22 11.05 -30.53 11.12
C SER A 22 9.97 -31.45 10.54
N ILE A 23 9.26 -32.16 11.40
CA ILE A 23 8.05 -32.89 11.01
C ILE A 23 7.08 -31.85 10.49
N ILE A 24 6.79 -31.88 9.19
CA ILE A 24 5.83 -30.97 8.58
C ILE A 24 4.46 -31.38 9.06
N ASP A 25 3.77 -30.46 9.73
CA ASP A 25 2.38 -30.64 10.13
C ASP A 25 1.45 -30.31 8.96
N PHE A 26 0.76 -31.31 8.47
CA PHE A 26 -0.25 -31.22 7.42
C PHE A 26 -1.68 -31.05 7.92
N SER A 27 -1.89 -30.86 9.23
CA SER A 27 -3.23 -30.65 9.83
C SER A 27 -3.95 -29.41 9.26
N GLN A 28 -3.20 -28.47 8.68
CA GLN A 28 -3.72 -27.25 8.04
C GLN A 28 -4.33 -27.50 6.64
N ILE A 29 -4.17 -28.72 6.07
CA ILE A 29 -4.79 -29.05 4.79
C ILE A 29 -6.30 -29.21 5.03
N THR A 30 -7.10 -28.33 4.40
CA THR A 30 -8.56 -28.34 4.55
C THR A 30 -9.25 -28.28 3.20
N LYS A 31 -10.51 -28.67 3.15
CA LYS A 31 -11.36 -28.54 1.96
C LYS A 31 -11.78 -27.07 1.78
N LEU A 32 -11.91 -26.61 0.53
CA LEU A 32 -12.30 -25.22 0.24
C LEU A 32 -13.65 -24.82 0.87
N ASN A 33 -14.59 -25.75 0.96
CA ASN A 33 -15.89 -25.50 1.59
C ASN A 33 -15.88 -25.58 3.13
N ALA A 34 -14.72 -25.87 3.73
CA ALA A 34 -14.51 -25.92 5.18
C ALA A 34 -13.50 -24.85 5.64
N LEU A 35 -13.27 -23.82 4.83
CA LEU A 35 -12.45 -22.69 5.22
C LEU A 35 -13.15 -21.91 6.33
N ASP A 36 -12.46 -21.76 7.45
CA ASP A 36 -12.88 -20.87 8.54
C ASP A 36 -12.24 -19.50 8.35
N ILE A 37 -13.05 -18.51 7.96
CA ILE A 37 -12.61 -17.14 7.68
C ILE A 37 -13.36 -16.21 8.60
N ASN A 38 -12.64 -15.32 9.29
CA ASN A 38 -13.30 -14.32 10.10
C ASN A 38 -14.17 -13.41 9.19
N PRO A 39 -15.46 -13.23 9.50
CA PRO A 39 -16.38 -12.44 8.68
C PRO A 39 -15.88 -11.01 8.40
N ARG A 40 -15.15 -10.40 9.34
CA ARG A 40 -14.55 -9.06 9.16
C ARG A 40 -13.59 -8.98 7.96
N MET A 41 -12.94 -10.06 7.58
CA MET A 41 -12.07 -10.09 6.42
C MET A 41 -12.82 -9.99 5.08
N LEU A 42 -14.14 -10.25 5.11
CA LEU A 42 -15.03 -10.22 3.95
C LEU A 42 -15.82 -8.91 3.84
N GLU A 43 -15.66 -8.02 4.82
CA GLU A 43 -16.30 -6.71 4.86
C GLU A 43 -15.50 -5.68 4.04
N SER A 44 -16.07 -4.49 3.88
CA SER A 44 -15.37 -3.31 3.37
C SER A 44 -15.56 -2.11 4.30
N MET A 45 -14.67 -1.15 4.17
CA MET A 45 -14.68 0.09 4.93
C MET A 45 -15.25 1.21 4.04
N PRO A 46 -16.52 1.61 4.22
CA PRO A 46 -17.12 2.66 3.40
C PRO A 46 -16.56 4.02 3.76
N SER A 47 -16.18 4.79 2.76
CA SER A 47 -15.81 6.20 2.92
C SER A 47 -17.05 7.10 3.09
N GLY A 48 -18.19 6.69 2.56
CA GLY A 48 -19.39 7.50 2.40
C GLY A 48 -19.37 8.41 1.18
N ILE A 49 -18.30 8.33 0.38
CA ILE A 49 -18.23 8.91 -0.96
C ILE A 49 -18.79 7.86 -1.91
N LYS A 50 -20.08 7.94 -2.20
CA LYS A 50 -20.84 6.90 -2.89
C LYS A 50 -20.13 6.36 -4.14
N THR A 51 -19.71 7.22 -5.04
CA THR A 51 -19.03 6.81 -6.28
C THR A 51 -17.69 6.13 -6.03
N MET A 52 -16.96 6.54 -5.00
CA MET A 52 -15.69 5.92 -4.64
C MET A 52 -15.92 4.53 -4.01
N ASP A 53 -16.92 4.41 -3.15
CA ASP A 53 -17.26 3.14 -2.49
C ASP A 53 -17.71 2.10 -3.51
N GLU A 54 -18.61 2.47 -4.43
CA GLU A 54 -19.07 1.62 -5.54
C GLU A 54 -17.93 1.26 -6.52
N PHE A 55 -16.97 2.16 -6.70
CA PHE A 55 -15.82 1.94 -7.56
C PHE A 55 -14.83 0.94 -6.95
N PHE A 56 -14.58 0.99 -5.63
CA PHE A 56 -13.56 0.15 -4.99
C PHE A 56 -13.95 -1.33 -4.94
N SER A 57 -15.19 -1.66 -4.56
CA SER A 57 -15.60 -3.05 -4.39
C SER A 57 -17.11 -3.25 -4.52
N HIS A 58 -17.51 -4.50 -4.73
CA HIS A 58 -18.92 -4.89 -4.74
C HIS A 58 -19.59 -4.72 -3.37
N GLU A 59 -18.81 -4.73 -2.28
CA GLU A 59 -19.25 -4.51 -0.90
C GLU A 59 -19.28 -3.03 -0.53
N ASN A 60 -19.05 -2.12 -1.47
CA ASN A 60 -19.07 -0.66 -1.33
C ASN A 60 -18.08 -0.12 -0.29
N GLY A 61 -16.83 0.02 -0.68
CA GLY A 61 -15.76 0.62 0.11
C GLY A 61 -14.41 -0.05 -0.08
N VAL A 62 -13.42 0.37 0.70
CA VAL A 62 -12.09 -0.25 0.69
C VAL A 62 -12.17 -1.64 1.32
N PRO A 63 -11.78 -2.72 0.62
CA PRO A 63 -11.89 -4.07 1.16
C PRO A 63 -11.05 -4.25 2.41
N CYS A 64 -11.60 -4.90 3.43
CA CYS A 64 -10.87 -5.26 4.64
C CYS A 64 -9.80 -6.32 4.38
N ALA A 65 -8.78 -6.37 5.24
CA ALA A 65 -7.69 -7.35 5.16
C ALA A 65 -7.02 -7.44 3.78
N SER A 66 -6.92 -6.35 3.06
CA SER A 66 -6.45 -6.31 1.67
C SER A 66 -5.29 -5.34 1.44
N ASN A 67 -4.56 -5.56 0.37
CA ASN A 67 -3.47 -4.70 -0.07
C ASN A 67 -3.84 -4.02 -1.39
N VAL A 68 -4.07 -2.72 -1.34
CA VAL A 68 -4.35 -1.86 -2.49
C VAL A 68 -3.07 -1.13 -2.87
N MET A 69 -2.53 -1.39 -4.03
CA MET A 69 -1.41 -0.65 -4.60
C MET A 69 -1.93 0.47 -5.48
N ILE A 70 -1.46 1.68 -5.24
CA ILE A 70 -1.84 2.87 -6.01
C ILE A 70 -0.62 3.33 -6.81
N ILE A 71 -0.74 3.32 -8.13
CA ILE A 71 0.31 3.77 -9.06
C ILE A 71 -0.19 4.94 -9.92
N GLY A 72 0.72 5.62 -10.56
CA GLY A 72 0.41 6.71 -11.50
C GLY A 72 1.47 7.79 -11.52
N ASP A 73 1.35 8.70 -12.49
CA ASP A 73 2.32 9.74 -12.73
C ASP A 73 2.51 10.68 -11.53
N PRO A 74 3.68 11.31 -11.39
CA PRO A 74 3.88 12.38 -10.43
C PRO A 74 2.87 13.52 -10.63
N GLY A 75 2.30 14.03 -9.53
CA GLY A 75 1.37 15.14 -9.57
C GLY A 75 -0.06 14.81 -10.03
N VAL A 76 -0.40 13.54 -10.28
CA VAL A 76 -1.76 13.14 -10.65
C VAL A 76 -2.74 13.17 -9.46
N GLY A 77 -2.22 13.30 -8.23
CA GLY A 77 -3.06 13.47 -7.03
C GLY A 77 -3.22 12.22 -6.15
N LYS A 78 -2.36 11.22 -6.29
CA LYS A 78 -2.42 9.96 -5.50
C LYS A 78 -2.60 10.21 -4.00
N THR A 79 -1.67 10.97 -3.41
CA THR A 79 -1.72 11.33 -1.98
C THR A 79 -3.01 12.03 -1.59
N THR A 80 -3.45 13.01 -2.41
CA THR A 80 -4.64 13.82 -2.12
C THR A 80 -5.90 12.96 -2.12
N ILE A 81 -6.09 12.13 -3.13
CA ILE A 81 -7.26 11.23 -3.24
C ILE A 81 -7.24 10.17 -2.14
N MET A 82 -6.08 9.57 -1.86
CA MET A 82 -6.01 8.52 -0.82
C MET A 82 -6.18 9.09 0.59
N LEU A 83 -5.72 10.31 0.87
CA LEU A 83 -6.01 11.01 2.13
C LEU A 83 -7.48 11.37 2.26
N ASP A 84 -8.17 11.72 1.17
CA ASP A 84 -9.61 11.97 1.19
C ASP A 84 -10.39 10.69 1.53
N VAL A 85 -10.05 9.59 0.90
CA VAL A 85 -10.62 8.27 1.22
C VAL A 85 -10.33 7.91 2.68
N LEU A 86 -9.08 8.00 3.12
CA LEU A 86 -8.66 7.62 4.46
C LEU A 86 -9.33 8.47 5.56
N SER A 87 -9.38 9.81 5.37
CA SER A 87 -10.06 10.70 6.30
C SER A 87 -11.58 10.45 6.35
N SER A 88 -12.15 10.12 5.22
CA SER A 88 -13.58 9.80 5.12
C SER A 88 -13.93 8.48 5.81
N ILE A 89 -13.11 7.45 5.67
CA ILE A 89 -13.22 6.18 6.39
C ILE A 89 -13.07 6.42 7.91
N GLN A 90 -12.10 7.21 8.33
CA GLN A 90 -11.88 7.55 9.73
C GLN A 90 -13.10 8.26 10.34
N ASN A 91 -13.73 9.17 9.62
CA ASN A 91 -14.95 9.86 10.06
C ASN A 91 -16.15 8.91 10.22
N LYS A 92 -16.09 7.69 9.69
CA LYS A 92 -17.07 6.62 9.90
C LYS A 92 -16.75 5.72 11.10
N GLY A 93 -15.68 6.02 11.85
CA GLY A 93 -15.29 5.32 13.07
C GLY A 93 -14.23 4.23 12.87
N THR A 94 -13.67 4.10 11.67
CA THR A 94 -12.55 3.20 11.38
C THR A 94 -11.24 3.84 11.86
N LYS A 95 -10.38 3.11 12.54
CA LYS A 95 -9.09 3.61 13.01
C LYS A 95 -8.05 3.58 11.87
N CYS A 96 -7.61 4.75 11.43
CA CYS A 96 -6.71 4.90 10.29
C CYS A 96 -5.35 5.49 10.67
N LEU A 97 -4.31 5.11 9.94
CA LEU A 97 -2.96 5.67 10.06
C LEU A 97 -2.46 6.10 8.68
N PHE A 98 -1.83 7.26 8.61
CA PHE A 98 -1.02 7.67 7.47
C PHE A 98 0.48 7.58 7.84
N ILE A 99 1.25 6.79 7.12
CA ILE A 99 2.72 6.73 7.21
C ILE A 99 3.28 7.58 6.07
N SER A 100 3.82 8.74 6.42
CA SER A 100 4.40 9.69 5.47
C SER A 100 5.91 9.51 5.39
N GLY A 101 6.39 8.91 4.30
CA GLY A 101 7.80 8.78 3.97
C GLY A 101 8.34 9.95 3.15
N GLU A 102 7.48 10.59 2.34
CA GLU A 102 7.88 11.64 1.40
C GLU A 102 7.67 13.04 1.97
N MET A 103 6.55 13.30 2.65
CA MET A 103 6.18 14.63 3.12
C MET A 103 6.36 14.79 4.62
N GLY A 104 7.08 15.86 5.01
CA GLY A 104 7.20 16.24 6.41
C GLY A 104 6.03 17.12 6.90
N ARG A 105 6.03 17.43 8.22
CA ARG A 105 4.98 18.20 8.91
C ARG A 105 4.60 19.51 8.22
N LYS A 106 5.59 20.28 7.74
CA LYS A 106 5.33 21.58 7.07
C LYS A 106 4.52 21.44 5.79
N GLN A 107 4.82 20.42 4.98
CA GLN A 107 4.09 20.15 3.74
C GLN A 107 2.68 19.66 4.06
N MET A 108 2.56 18.74 5.01
CA MET A 108 1.26 18.21 5.43
C MET A 108 0.37 19.29 6.05
N PHE A 109 0.91 20.22 6.83
CA PHE A 109 0.15 21.36 7.33
C PHE A 109 -0.50 22.16 6.19
N LYS A 110 0.22 22.40 5.09
CA LYS A 110 -0.36 23.08 3.90
C LYS A 110 -1.48 22.27 3.24
N TYR A 111 -1.40 20.94 3.28
CA TYR A 111 -2.47 20.06 2.81
C TYR A 111 -3.71 20.19 3.68
N THR A 112 -3.57 20.19 5.02
CA THR A 112 -4.69 20.34 5.95
C THR A 112 -5.30 21.74 5.90
N GLU A 113 -4.53 22.79 5.61
CA GLU A 113 -5.08 24.12 5.36
C GLU A 113 -5.96 24.17 4.11
N ARG A 114 -5.60 23.39 3.10
CA ARG A 114 -6.31 23.29 1.83
C ARG A 114 -7.52 22.32 1.92
N PHE A 115 -7.34 21.20 2.60
CA PHE A 115 -8.31 20.13 2.77
C PHE A 115 -8.49 19.84 4.26
N LYS A 116 -9.38 20.56 4.92
CA LYS A 116 -9.58 20.52 6.38
C LYS A 116 -9.94 19.12 6.89
N GLN A 117 -10.60 18.29 6.07
CA GLN A 117 -10.99 16.93 6.41
C GLN A 117 -9.79 16.01 6.69
N PHE A 118 -8.61 16.29 6.14
CA PHE A 118 -7.42 15.47 6.37
C PHE A 118 -6.88 15.56 7.82
N GLY A 119 -7.27 16.62 8.55
CA GLY A 119 -6.80 16.86 9.91
C GLY A 119 -7.24 15.83 10.95
N VAL A 120 -8.14 14.91 10.63
CA VAL A 120 -8.58 13.83 11.53
C VAL A 120 -7.67 12.61 11.49
N VAL A 121 -6.80 12.48 10.47
CA VAL A 121 -5.97 11.29 10.25
C VAL A 121 -4.74 11.31 11.14
N GLU A 122 -4.57 10.25 11.94
CA GLU A 122 -3.32 10.02 12.67
C GLU A 122 -2.18 9.81 11.68
N THR A 123 -1.07 10.55 11.88
CA THR A 123 0.05 10.54 10.92
C THR A 123 1.38 10.27 11.62
N LEU A 124 2.09 9.27 11.13
CA LEU A 124 3.48 8.98 11.44
C LEU A 124 4.36 9.60 10.35
N PHE A 125 5.15 10.61 10.71
CA PHE A 125 6.18 11.16 9.82
C PHE A 125 7.48 10.41 10.06
N THR A 126 7.98 9.67 9.07
CA THR A 126 9.23 8.92 9.23
C THR A 126 10.41 9.84 9.55
N SER A 127 10.39 11.07 9.04
CA SER A 127 11.40 12.11 9.33
C SER A 127 11.52 12.51 10.80
N ASP A 128 10.49 12.25 11.62
CA ASP A 128 10.53 12.58 13.05
C ASP A 128 11.24 11.48 13.89
N PHE A 129 11.56 10.35 13.26
CA PHE A 129 12.13 9.16 13.92
C PHE A 129 13.50 8.78 13.33
N MET A 130 14.24 9.73 12.77
CA MET A 130 15.54 9.48 12.10
C MET A 130 16.63 8.91 13.05
N ASP A 131 16.46 9.06 14.37
CA ASP A 131 17.35 8.47 15.38
C ASP A 131 17.00 7.03 15.74
N TYR A 132 15.93 6.48 15.16
CA TYR A 132 15.42 5.12 15.41
C TYR A 132 15.46 4.30 14.13
N ASN A 133 15.50 2.98 14.28
CA ASN A 133 15.40 2.08 13.14
C ASN A 133 13.99 2.17 12.51
N ALA A 134 13.90 2.55 11.24
CA ALA A 134 12.65 2.78 10.53
C ALA A 134 11.72 1.56 10.53
N LYS A 135 12.29 0.35 10.39
CA LYS A 135 11.55 -0.91 10.49
C LYS A 135 10.85 -1.04 11.85
N ASP A 136 11.58 -0.83 12.93
CA ASP A 136 11.06 -1.00 14.29
C ASP A 136 10.00 0.07 14.63
N VAL A 137 10.18 1.28 14.15
CA VAL A 137 9.18 2.37 14.27
C VAL A 137 7.86 1.98 13.59
N ILE A 138 7.94 1.49 12.36
CA ILE A 138 6.75 1.11 11.59
C ILE A 138 6.05 -0.09 12.23
N GLU A 139 6.77 -1.15 12.59
CA GLU A 139 6.18 -2.34 13.22
C GLU A 139 5.51 -1.99 14.55
N GLN A 140 6.13 -1.16 15.40
CA GLN A 140 5.54 -0.72 16.65
C GLN A 140 4.30 0.18 16.44
N ALA A 141 4.30 1.03 15.41
CA ALA A 141 3.13 1.81 15.07
C ALA A 141 1.96 0.91 14.62
N LEU A 142 2.23 -0.09 13.79
CA LEU A 142 1.21 -1.06 13.35
C LEU A 142 0.65 -1.89 14.51
N ASP A 143 1.45 -2.18 15.51
CA ASP A 143 1.05 -2.87 16.75
C ASP A 143 0.01 -2.10 17.58
N LEU A 144 -0.20 -0.79 17.29
CA LEU A 144 -1.28 0.00 17.89
C LEU A 144 -2.68 -0.34 17.32
N GLY A 145 -2.73 -1.21 16.32
CA GLY A 145 -3.94 -1.78 15.75
C GLY A 145 -4.78 -0.78 14.96
N TYR A 146 -4.43 -0.58 13.69
CA TYR A 146 -5.19 0.21 12.73
C TYR A 146 -5.96 -0.70 11.78
N ASP A 147 -7.17 -0.27 11.40
CA ASP A 147 -7.99 -1.00 10.44
C ASP A 147 -7.56 -0.68 8.99
N CYS A 148 -7.10 0.57 8.73
CA CYS A 148 -6.60 1.00 7.43
C CYS A 148 -5.33 1.83 7.56
N VAL A 149 -4.31 1.50 6.77
CA VAL A 149 -3.01 2.19 6.77
C VAL A 149 -2.69 2.67 5.37
N LEU A 150 -2.52 3.98 5.20
CA LEU A 150 -1.97 4.58 3.99
C LEU A 150 -0.46 4.76 4.14
N MET A 151 0.32 4.35 3.16
CA MET A 151 1.77 4.52 3.13
C MET A 151 2.18 5.27 1.85
N ASP A 152 2.81 6.44 1.99
CA ASP A 152 3.22 7.30 0.87
C ASP A 152 4.63 7.89 1.06
N SER A 153 5.60 7.50 0.26
CA SER A 153 5.56 6.41 -0.70
C SER A 153 6.26 5.19 -0.11
N ILE A 154 5.91 4.00 -0.59
CA ILE A 154 6.61 2.79 -0.15
C ILE A 154 8.08 2.78 -0.58
N ALA A 155 8.45 3.52 -1.62
CA ALA A 155 9.85 3.66 -2.05
C ALA A 155 10.70 4.30 -0.95
N GLU A 156 10.26 5.45 -0.42
CA GLU A 156 10.96 6.18 0.64
C GLU A 156 11.02 5.36 1.94
N VAL A 157 9.91 4.69 2.29
CA VAL A 157 9.88 3.80 3.45
C VAL A 157 10.87 2.65 3.32
N LEU A 158 10.91 2.01 2.14
CA LEU A 158 11.84 0.90 1.88
C LEU A 158 13.30 1.37 1.87
N ASP A 159 13.58 2.57 1.36
CA ASP A 159 14.93 3.13 1.37
C ASP A 159 15.40 3.40 2.80
N GLY A 160 14.58 4.00 3.67
CA GLY A 160 14.89 4.16 5.08
C GLY A 160 15.15 2.83 5.79
N VAL A 161 14.29 1.85 5.60
CA VAL A 161 14.47 0.50 6.20
C VAL A 161 15.74 -0.18 5.69
N ARG A 162 16.08 -0.02 4.42
CA ARG A 162 17.32 -0.56 3.83
C ARG A 162 18.56 0.05 4.47
N ASP A 163 18.58 1.37 4.54
CA ASP A 163 19.74 2.14 5.02
C ASP A 163 20.01 1.84 6.50
N ASP A 164 18.97 1.79 7.33
CA ASP A 164 19.10 1.50 8.76
C ASP A 164 19.53 0.05 9.05
N ASN A 165 19.20 -0.90 8.18
CA ASN A 165 19.50 -2.33 8.42
C ASN A 165 20.63 -2.87 7.53
N GLY A 166 21.17 -2.08 6.62
CA GLY A 166 22.16 -2.55 5.65
C GLY A 166 21.62 -3.62 4.70
N TRP A 167 20.31 -3.57 4.40
CA TRP A 167 19.64 -4.55 3.55
C TRP A 167 19.74 -4.21 2.07
N ASP A 168 19.66 -5.24 1.24
CA ASP A 168 19.38 -5.03 -0.18
C ASP A 168 17.87 -4.74 -0.38
N ARG A 169 17.53 -4.22 -1.56
CA ARG A 169 16.15 -3.89 -1.92
C ARG A 169 15.22 -5.08 -1.82
N LYS A 170 15.66 -6.25 -2.25
CA LYS A 170 14.86 -7.48 -2.24
C LYS A 170 14.50 -7.91 -0.82
N THR A 171 15.41 -7.74 0.12
CA THR A 171 15.19 -8.05 1.54
C THR A 171 14.18 -7.08 2.16
N ALA A 172 14.32 -5.78 1.89
CA ALA A 172 13.37 -4.76 2.38
C ALA A 172 11.96 -4.96 1.79
N GLU A 173 11.85 -5.21 0.47
CA GLU A 173 10.56 -5.54 -0.15
C GLU A 173 9.93 -6.83 0.43
N SER A 174 10.76 -7.83 0.77
CA SER A 174 10.27 -9.05 1.41
C SER A 174 9.76 -8.80 2.81
N TRP A 175 10.40 -7.92 3.56
CA TRP A 175 9.93 -7.46 4.86
C TRP A 175 8.57 -6.74 4.75
N LEU A 176 8.42 -5.80 3.82
CA LEU A 176 7.15 -5.09 3.63
C LEU A 176 6.00 -6.06 3.30
N VAL A 177 6.26 -7.02 2.40
CA VAL A 177 5.27 -8.06 2.07
C VAL A 177 4.87 -8.85 3.31
N ASP A 178 5.84 -9.28 4.12
CA ASP A 178 5.60 -10.03 5.35
C ASP A 178 4.80 -9.22 6.37
N VAL A 179 5.15 -7.95 6.57
CA VAL A 179 4.41 -7.01 7.45
C VAL A 179 2.96 -6.87 6.99
N CYS A 180 2.72 -6.61 5.71
CA CYS A 180 1.36 -6.49 5.19
C CYS A 180 0.56 -7.79 5.38
N VAL A 181 1.12 -8.94 4.99
CA VAL A 181 0.43 -10.23 5.07
C VAL A 181 0.09 -10.62 6.52
N ARG A 182 1.00 -10.38 7.47
CA ARG A 182 0.74 -10.64 8.91
C ARG A 182 -0.39 -9.77 9.44
N ASN A 183 -0.34 -8.47 9.16
CA ASN A 183 -1.37 -7.54 9.60
C ASN A 183 -2.73 -7.79 8.91
N ASN A 184 -2.77 -8.18 7.63
CA ASN A 184 -4.02 -8.60 6.99
C ASN A 184 -4.68 -9.81 7.70
N LYS A 185 -3.88 -10.68 8.33
CA LYS A 185 -4.35 -11.84 9.09
C LYS A 185 -4.68 -11.53 10.56
N GLY A 186 -4.52 -10.30 10.99
CA GLY A 186 -4.70 -9.92 12.38
C GLY A 186 -3.56 -10.34 13.30
N GLU A 187 -2.38 -10.64 12.75
CA GLU A 187 -1.18 -11.00 13.51
C GLU A 187 -0.45 -9.74 14.02
N ASN A 188 -1.15 -8.86 14.72
CA ASN A 188 -0.65 -7.70 15.46
C ASN A 188 -1.21 -7.72 16.88
N LYS A 189 -0.72 -6.87 17.77
CA LYS A 189 -1.08 -6.90 19.20
C LYS A 189 -2.57 -6.69 19.47
N GLU A 190 -3.26 -5.97 18.60
CA GLU A 190 -4.68 -5.65 18.73
C GLU A 190 -5.58 -6.59 17.92
N ASN A 191 -5.02 -7.62 17.28
CA ASN A 191 -5.73 -8.57 16.41
C ASN A 191 -6.60 -7.89 15.33
N LYS A 192 -6.12 -6.79 14.77
CA LYS A 192 -6.79 -6.03 13.71
C LYS A 192 -6.44 -6.57 12.33
N TYR A 193 -7.44 -6.80 11.51
CA TYR A 193 -7.31 -7.18 10.09
C TYR A 193 -7.05 -5.93 9.25
N THR A 194 -5.80 -5.46 9.27
CA THR A 194 -5.41 -4.19 8.66
C THR A 194 -5.42 -4.27 7.14
N SER A 195 -6.00 -3.27 6.49
CA SER A 195 -5.85 -3.05 5.05
C SER A 195 -4.79 -2.00 4.78
N PHE A 196 -4.04 -2.17 3.68
CA PHE A 196 -3.00 -1.24 3.29
C PHE A 196 -3.32 -0.56 1.96
N LEU A 197 -3.22 0.77 1.96
CA LEU A 197 -3.20 1.62 0.77
C LEU A 197 -1.74 2.03 0.52
N LEU A 198 -1.12 1.49 -0.51
CA LEU A 198 0.31 1.58 -0.74
C LEU A 198 0.57 2.44 -1.99
N ILE A 199 1.04 3.67 -1.80
CA ILE A 199 1.39 4.54 -2.94
C ILE A 199 2.79 4.21 -3.42
N GLN A 200 2.90 3.91 -4.72
CA GLN A 200 4.14 3.65 -5.41
C GLN A 200 4.27 4.58 -6.63
N GLN A 201 5.48 5.05 -6.85
CA GLN A 201 5.80 5.79 -8.07
C GLN A 201 5.95 4.82 -9.26
N VAL A 202 5.71 5.31 -10.45
CA VAL A 202 6.00 4.61 -11.70
C VAL A 202 7.29 5.13 -12.32
N THR A 203 7.91 4.32 -13.18
CA THR A 203 9.03 4.78 -14.01
C THR A 203 8.56 5.84 -15.00
N LYS A 204 9.50 6.54 -15.66
CA LYS A 204 9.17 7.49 -16.76
C LYS A 204 8.44 6.83 -17.93
N ALA A 205 8.53 5.50 -18.05
CA ALA A 205 7.79 4.71 -19.03
C ALA A 205 6.39 4.27 -18.54
N GLY A 206 5.97 4.69 -17.34
CA GLY A 206 4.69 4.31 -16.73
C GLY A 206 4.68 2.90 -16.14
N GLU A 207 5.85 2.25 -16.01
CA GLU A 207 5.94 0.91 -15.47
C GLU A 207 6.04 0.89 -13.93
N PHE A 208 5.47 -0.13 -13.33
CA PHE A 208 5.54 -0.37 -11.89
C PHE A 208 6.99 -0.50 -11.40
N VAL A 209 7.36 0.28 -10.39
CA VAL A 209 8.66 0.20 -9.73
C VAL A 209 8.58 -0.73 -8.53
N GLY A 210 9.04 -1.96 -8.68
CA GLY A 210 9.04 -2.95 -7.60
C GLY A 210 9.25 -4.36 -8.11
N SER A 211 9.47 -5.30 -7.19
CA SER A 211 9.59 -6.70 -7.55
C SER A 211 8.24 -7.32 -7.89
N ASN A 212 8.27 -8.41 -8.63
CA ASN A 212 7.07 -9.23 -8.86
C ASN A 212 6.43 -9.68 -7.53
N LYS A 213 7.20 -9.82 -6.45
CA LYS A 213 6.68 -10.19 -5.13
C LYS A 213 5.72 -9.14 -4.57
N LEU A 214 6.07 -7.84 -4.66
CA LEU A 214 5.18 -6.75 -4.29
C LEU A 214 3.91 -6.73 -5.15
N LYS A 215 4.04 -6.92 -6.46
CA LYS A 215 2.88 -6.99 -7.37
C LYS A 215 1.97 -8.19 -7.07
N HIS A 216 2.54 -9.32 -6.68
CA HIS A 216 1.75 -10.53 -6.37
C HIS A 216 0.99 -10.44 -5.05
N MET A 217 1.51 -9.74 -4.04
CA MET A 217 0.81 -9.57 -2.76
C MET A 217 -0.42 -8.66 -2.87
N THR A 218 -0.51 -7.80 -3.90
CA THR A 218 -1.62 -6.86 -4.03
C THR A 218 -2.91 -7.55 -4.44
N ASP A 219 -4.01 -7.20 -3.79
CA ASP A 219 -5.37 -7.64 -4.16
C ASP A 219 -5.98 -6.70 -5.20
N VAL A 220 -5.65 -5.42 -5.08
CA VAL A 220 -6.11 -4.34 -5.96
C VAL A 220 -4.91 -3.53 -6.47
N LEU A 221 -4.82 -3.34 -7.78
CA LEU A 221 -3.84 -2.44 -8.42
C LEU A 221 -4.61 -1.31 -9.08
N LEU A 222 -4.64 -0.16 -8.41
CA LEU A 222 -5.29 1.06 -8.85
C LEU A 222 -4.29 1.94 -9.60
N GLU A 223 -4.62 2.34 -10.80
CA GLU A 223 -3.84 3.25 -11.60
C GLU A 223 -4.54 4.60 -11.76
N MET A 224 -3.80 5.69 -11.49
CA MET A 224 -4.27 7.05 -11.62
C MET A 224 -3.53 7.73 -12.78
N ARG A 225 -4.28 8.24 -13.75
CA ARG A 225 -3.75 8.83 -14.99
C ARG A 225 -4.33 10.21 -15.28
N ARG A 226 -3.58 10.95 -16.11
CA ARG A 226 -4.08 12.15 -16.78
C ARG A 226 -4.22 11.85 -18.27
N GLU A 227 -5.37 12.11 -18.83
CA GLU A 227 -5.56 12.08 -20.27
C GLU A 227 -4.77 13.18 -20.97
N SER A 228 -4.39 12.94 -22.21
CA SER A 228 -3.80 13.98 -23.03
C SER A 228 -4.83 15.09 -23.32
N GLU A 229 -4.38 16.31 -23.56
CA GLU A 229 -5.29 17.43 -23.95
C GLU A 229 -6.09 17.09 -25.22
N ARG A 230 -5.59 16.21 -26.08
CA ARG A 230 -6.27 15.75 -27.30
C ARG A 230 -7.47 14.84 -26.99
N ASP A 231 -7.44 14.14 -25.85
CA ASP A 231 -8.45 13.18 -25.41
C ASP A 231 -9.39 13.77 -24.33
N GLY A 232 -9.31 15.10 -24.10
CA GLY A 232 -10.17 15.80 -23.15
C GLY A 232 -9.48 16.33 -21.90
N GLY A 233 -8.23 15.95 -21.64
CA GLY A 233 -7.38 16.54 -20.59
C GLY A 233 -7.77 16.23 -19.14
N GLY A 234 -8.67 15.29 -18.91
CA GLY A 234 -9.17 14.91 -17.58
C GLY A 234 -8.20 14.05 -16.75
N THR A 235 -8.52 13.89 -15.49
CA THR A 235 -7.87 12.89 -14.62
C THR A 235 -8.85 11.79 -14.30
N TYR A 236 -8.36 10.55 -14.28
CA TYR A 236 -9.17 9.38 -13.94
C TYR A 236 -8.36 8.32 -13.21
N MET A 237 -9.05 7.39 -12.60
CA MET A 237 -8.49 6.20 -12.02
C MET A 237 -9.17 4.96 -12.59
N SER A 238 -8.42 3.87 -12.69
CA SER A 238 -8.87 2.58 -13.20
C SER A 238 -8.12 1.44 -12.52
N PHE A 239 -8.67 0.24 -12.58
CA PHE A 239 -8.00 -0.92 -12.02
C PHE A 239 -7.27 -1.74 -13.10
N GLN A 240 -5.99 -2.00 -12.89
CA GLN A 240 -5.28 -3.04 -13.63
C GLN A 240 -5.55 -4.44 -13.05
N LYS A 241 -5.96 -4.49 -11.76
CA LYS A 241 -6.34 -5.70 -11.03
C LYS A 241 -7.28 -5.31 -9.91
N ASN A 242 -8.39 -5.99 -9.78
CA ASN A 242 -9.28 -5.87 -8.62
C ASN A 242 -9.94 -7.23 -8.33
N ARG A 243 -9.61 -7.83 -7.18
CA ARG A 243 -10.19 -9.10 -6.74
C ARG A 243 -11.55 -8.94 -6.07
N ASN A 244 -11.91 -7.70 -5.71
CA ASN A 244 -13.10 -7.37 -4.92
C ASN A 244 -14.12 -6.57 -5.73
N GLY A 245 -13.83 -6.24 -6.98
CA GLY A 245 -14.67 -5.40 -7.82
C GLY A 245 -14.39 -5.56 -9.30
N ASN A 246 -14.96 -4.66 -10.09
CA ASN A 246 -14.83 -4.66 -11.54
C ASN A 246 -13.53 -3.96 -11.99
N VAL A 247 -12.82 -4.55 -12.95
CA VAL A 247 -11.57 -3.99 -13.52
C VAL A 247 -11.83 -3.10 -14.75
N GLU A 248 -13.00 -3.16 -15.37
CA GLU A 248 -13.32 -2.41 -16.59
C GLU A 248 -13.86 -1.00 -16.31
N GLN A 249 -13.99 -0.65 -15.03
CA GLN A 249 -14.52 0.63 -14.60
C GLN A 249 -13.44 1.70 -14.53
N HIS A 250 -13.84 2.93 -14.87
CA HIS A 250 -13.05 4.14 -14.76
C HIS A 250 -13.83 5.15 -13.92
N LEU A 251 -13.16 5.83 -13.02
CA LEU A 251 -13.71 6.93 -12.23
C LEU A 251 -12.93 8.20 -12.51
N SER A 252 -13.58 9.18 -13.12
CA SER A 252 -13.00 10.51 -13.33
C SER A 252 -12.99 11.31 -12.02
N TYR A 253 -12.02 12.20 -11.87
CA TYR A 253 -11.95 13.12 -10.73
C TYR A 253 -11.28 14.43 -11.12
N GLU A 254 -11.58 15.48 -10.36
CA GLU A 254 -10.98 16.79 -10.50
C GLU A 254 -10.46 17.28 -9.13
N LEU A 255 -9.24 17.79 -9.11
CA LEU A 255 -8.63 18.42 -7.95
C LEU A 255 -8.65 19.92 -8.12
N THR A 256 -9.49 20.59 -7.35
CA THR A 256 -9.52 22.05 -7.27
C THR A 256 -8.64 22.55 -6.12
N ASN A 257 -8.61 23.87 -5.89
CA ASN A 257 -7.80 24.44 -4.81
C ASN A 257 -8.17 23.95 -3.40
N ASN A 258 -9.44 23.55 -3.17
CA ASN A 258 -9.95 23.17 -1.86
C ASN A 258 -11.02 22.08 -1.89
N ARG A 259 -11.25 21.45 -3.04
CA ARG A 259 -12.25 20.39 -3.21
C ARG A 259 -11.71 19.29 -4.11
N ILE A 260 -12.22 18.10 -3.86
CA ILE A 260 -12.10 16.94 -4.71
C ILE A 260 -13.48 16.64 -5.25
N ILE A 261 -13.58 16.54 -6.56
CA ILE A 261 -14.84 16.27 -7.25
C ILE A 261 -14.69 14.93 -7.93
N TYR A 262 -15.51 13.97 -7.55
CA TYR A 262 -15.58 12.67 -8.20
C TYR A 262 -16.67 12.70 -9.25
N GLY A 263 -16.34 12.23 -10.45
CA GLY A 263 -17.28 12.12 -11.55
C GLY A 263 -18.13 10.85 -11.47
N MET A 264 -18.67 10.45 -12.61
CA MET A 264 -19.40 9.20 -12.72
C MET A 264 -18.44 8.03 -13.02
N ILE A 265 -18.82 6.84 -12.55
CA ILE A 265 -18.17 5.60 -12.98
C ILE A 265 -18.58 5.33 -14.42
N THR A 266 -17.59 5.09 -15.28
CA THR A 266 -17.78 4.70 -16.69
C THR A 266 -17.11 3.34 -16.93
N GLY A 267 -17.59 2.57 -17.89
CA GLY A 267 -17.11 1.22 -18.21
C GLY A 267 -18.29 0.31 -18.49
N SER A 268 -18.06 -0.83 -19.14
CA SER A 268 -19.13 -1.73 -19.54
C SER A 268 -19.86 -2.33 -18.34
N GLU A 269 -21.13 -2.01 -18.19
CA GLU A 269 -22.07 -2.93 -17.56
C GLU A 269 -22.30 -4.07 -18.58
N ASN A 270 -21.75 -5.23 -18.30
CA ASN A 270 -22.15 -6.48 -18.95
C ASN A 270 -23.17 -7.20 -18.07
#